data_142280539aaf9b59cf154801ffcf3b45
#
_entry.id   142280539aaf9b59cf154801ffcf3b45
#
_cell.length_a   1.000
_cell.length_b   1.000
_cell.length_c   1.000
_cell.angle_alpha   90.00
_cell.angle_beta   90.00
_cell.angle_gamma   90.00
#
_symmetry.space_group_name_H-M   'P 1'
#
loop_
_entity.id
_entity.type
_entity.pdbx_description
1 polymer ?
#
loop_
_entity_poly.entity_id
_entity_poly.type
_entity_poly.pdbx_seq_one_letter_code
_entity_poly.pdbx_strand_id
1 'polypeptide(L)'
;SKIGNTTPLRYVNFGFNYHKAKSFYKNMEMNGDLGNYSQAFLMASLSDGISNWGNPFDTNDIGWLSAVGYEGYVISPSLTTTQNEFPYKDKEGNQVVDNEGKPLFYDYDYYNTIVPDGVSPYARFHSEERGGIDQYDFNIAFNFSDRFYLGLTIGAYSIDYNKYTSYDEDYGNETGYKLQGWNKITGSGFDFKFGAILRPFEYSPFRIGLAIHTPVFYSLDYKTSVFMQSDIWDPVANEITYRDIDSRDYLPGKDDMVQRFRFQTPWTYNVSLGYTVGNSLALGAEYEYQDYSSIKFRDP
;
A
#
# COMPACT_ATOMS: atom_id res chain seq x y z
N SER A 1 -21.77 -34.11 17.65
CA SER A 1 -22.36 -35.43 18.04
C SER A 1 -23.10 -35.28 19.36
N LYS A 2 -24.21 -36.04 19.55
CA LYS A 2 -24.96 -36.08 20.80
C LYS A 2 -24.24 -36.99 21.78
N ILE A 3 -23.88 -36.48 22.99
CA ILE A 3 -23.07 -37.24 23.96
C ILE A 3 -23.94 -38.00 24.96
N GLY A 4 -25.23 -37.68 25.10
CA GLY A 4 -26.18 -38.39 25.96
C GLY A 4 -27.08 -37.48 26.77
N ASN A 5 -28.10 -38.05 27.43
CA ASN A 5 -29.08 -37.29 28.20
C ASN A 5 -28.75 -37.14 29.70
N THR A 6 -27.71 -37.84 30.17
CA THR A 6 -27.34 -37.90 31.60
C THR A 6 -26.17 -37.01 31.97
N THR A 7 -25.42 -36.48 30.97
CA THR A 7 -24.29 -35.61 31.19
C THR A 7 -24.68 -34.16 30.92
N PRO A 8 -24.09 -33.17 31.62
CA PRO A 8 -24.30 -31.75 31.31
C PRO A 8 -23.94 -31.39 29.87
N LEU A 9 -22.88 -31.98 29.33
CA LEU A 9 -22.47 -31.81 27.93
C LEU A 9 -23.39 -32.60 27.01
N ARG A 10 -24.22 -31.89 26.25
CA ARG A 10 -25.22 -32.47 25.34
C ARG A 10 -24.70 -32.74 23.94
N TYR A 11 -24.00 -31.71 23.37
CA TYR A 11 -23.53 -31.74 22.00
C TYR A 11 -22.14 -31.13 21.88
N VAL A 12 -21.35 -31.69 20.98
CA VAL A 12 -20.12 -31.09 20.46
C VAL A 12 -20.26 -31.01 18.96
N ASN A 13 -20.09 -29.80 18.41
CA ASN A 13 -20.16 -29.53 16.98
C ASN A 13 -18.82 -29.03 16.49
N PHE A 14 -18.44 -29.53 15.31
CA PHE A 14 -17.26 -29.08 14.58
C PHE A 14 -17.74 -28.43 13.29
N GLY A 15 -17.08 -27.36 12.88
CA GLY A 15 -17.37 -26.69 11.63
C GLY A 15 -16.11 -26.22 10.95
N PHE A 16 -16.19 -26.14 9.65
CA PHE A 16 -15.21 -25.50 8.79
C PHE A 16 -15.94 -24.52 7.88
N ASN A 17 -15.38 -23.33 7.72
CA ASN A 17 -15.90 -22.33 6.82
C ASN A 17 -14.75 -21.71 6.01
N TYR A 18 -15.01 -21.45 4.76
CA TYR A 18 -14.15 -20.66 3.88
C TYR A 18 -14.97 -19.51 3.28
N HIS A 19 -14.39 -18.33 3.28
CA HIS A 19 -14.94 -17.20 2.54
C HIS A 19 -13.85 -16.21 2.15
N LYS A 20 -14.12 -15.46 1.10
CA LYS A 20 -13.27 -14.33 0.71
C LYS A 20 -13.66 -13.12 1.56
N ALA A 21 -12.83 -12.80 2.56
CA ALA A 21 -13.09 -11.71 3.51
C ALA A 21 -13.00 -10.34 2.83
N LYS A 22 -12.14 -10.19 1.82
CA LYS A 22 -11.97 -8.96 1.05
C LYS A 22 -11.58 -9.26 -0.40
N SER A 23 -12.13 -8.50 -1.34
CA SER A 23 -11.72 -8.47 -2.73
C SER A 23 -11.13 -7.09 -3.05
N PHE A 24 -10.00 -7.08 -3.78
CA PHE A 24 -9.26 -5.85 -4.13
C PHE A 24 -9.41 -5.48 -5.61
N TYR A 25 -10.38 -6.06 -6.31
CA TYR A 25 -10.61 -5.74 -7.71
C TYR A 25 -11.04 -4.29 -7.91
N LYS A 26 -10.14 -3.49 -8.51
CA LYS A 26 -10.41 -2.10 -8.86
C LYS A 26 -9.61 -1.72 -10.11
N ASN A 27 -10.26 -1.03 -11.04
CA ASN A 27 -9.61 -0.37 -12.16
C ASN A 27 -9.99 1.10 -12.12
N MET A 28 -9.02 1.97 -12.42
CA MET A 28 -9.23 3.40 -12.49
C MET A 28 -8.41 3.96 -13.65
N GLU A 29 -9.05 4.80 -14.46
CA GLU A 29 -8.40 5.54 -15.54
C GLU A 29 -8.78 7.01 -15.42
N MET A 30 -7.83 7.89 -15.60
CA MET A 30 -8.00 9.34 -15.65
C MET A 30 -7.06 9.92 -16.69
N ASN A 31 -7.51 10.95 -17.38
CA ASN A 31 -6.66 11.70 -18.30
C ASN A 31 -7.16 13.15 -18.42
N GLY A 32 -6.27 14.04 -18.85
CA GLY A 32 -6.61 15.44 -19.08
C GLY A 32 -5.40 16.36 -19.11
N ASP A 33 -5.67 17.57 -19.51
CA ASP A 33 -4.69 18.66 -19.46
C ASP A 33 -4.47 19.10 -18.02
N LEU A 34 -3.21 19.26 -17.62
CA LEU A 34 -2.82 19.67 -16.28
C LEU A 34 -2.75 21.21 -16.11
N GLY A 35 -2.88 21.97 -17.19
CA GLY A 35 -2.69 23.42 -17.18
C GLY A 35 -1.25 23.80 -16.80
N ASN A 36 -1.08 24.52 -15.70
CA ASN A 36 0.24 24.94 -15.20
C ASN A 36 0.81 23.97 -14.15
N TYR A 37 0.29 22.72 -14.07
CA TYR A 37 0.74 21.73 -13.10
C TYR A 37 1.45 20.57 -13.81
N SER A 38 2.35 19.92 -13.09
CA SER A 38 3.02 18.70 -13.51
C SER A 38 3.51 17.94 -12.30
N GLN A 39 3.56 16.61 -12.37
CA GLN A 39 4.21 15.82 -11.34
C GLN A 39 5.72 16.10 -11.29
N ALA A 40 6.33 16.53 -12.41
CA ALA A 40 7.73 16.94 -12.45
C ALA A 40 8.03 18.11 -11.49
N PHE A 41 7.10 19.04 -11.28
CA PHE A 41 7.28 20.11 -10.28
C PHE A 41 7.34 19.56 -8.85
N LEU A 42 6.55 18.53 -8.56
CA LEU A 42 6.63 17.84 -7.28
C LEU A 42 7.95 17.09 -7.12
N MET A 43 8.41 16.38 -8.18
CA MET A 43 9.72 15.73 -8.19
C MET A 43 10.84 16.73 -7.88
N ALA A 44 10.85 17.91 -8.54
CA ALA A 44 11.82 18.96 -8.33
C ALA A 44 11.79 19.47 -6.89
N SER A 45 10.62 19.88 -6.40
CA SER A 45 10.45 20.41 -5.04
C SER A 45 10.85 19.41 -3.94
N LEU A 46 10.62 18.11 -4.15
CA LEU A 46 11.05 17.06 -3.22
C LEU A 46 12.56 16.78 -3.30
N SER A 47 13.25 17.29 -4.31
CA SER A 47 14.68 17.08 -4.56
C SER A 47 15.54 18.27 -4.13
N ASP A 48 14.94 19.41 -3.79
CA ASP A 48 15.66 20.60 -3.35
C ASP A 48 16.60 20.29 -2.17
N GLY A 49 17.85 20.73 -2.28
CA GLY A 49 18.89 20.48 -1.28
C GLY A 49 19.59 19.12 -1.37
N ILE A 50 19.22 18.22 -2.29
CA ILE A 50 19.89 16.93 -2.46
C ILE A 50 21.11 17.09 -3.37
N SER A 51 22.32 17.11 -2.80
CA SER A 51 23.58 17.18 -3.57
C SER A 51 24.28 15.85 -3.74
N ASN A 52 23.95 14.86 -2.92
CA ASN A 52 24.53 13.52 -2.98
C ASN A 52 23.43 12.46 -3.10
N TRP A 53 23.25 11.96 -4.31
CA TRP A 53 22.23 10.95 -4.60
C TRP A 53 22.66 9.54 -4.21
N GLY A 54 23.97 9.23 -4.23
CA GLY A 54 24.49 7.89 -3.93
C GLY A 54 23.80 6.80 -4.76
N ASN A 55 23.28 5.76 -4.09
CA ASN A 55 22.28 4.86 -4.68
C ASN A 55 20.89 5.36 -4.25
N PRO A 56 20.15 6.06 -5.13
CA PRO A 56 18.92 6.76 -4.72
C PRO A 56 17.78 5.82 -4.34
N PHE A 57 17.84 4.54 -4.73
CA PHE A 57 16.82 3.55 -4.39
C PHE A 57 17.12 2.75 -3.11
N ASP A 58 18.31 2.91 -2.54
CA ASP A 58 18.76 2.21 -1.32
C ASP A 58 18.78 3.13 -0.09
N THR A 59 18.63 4.45 -0.27
CA THR A 59 18.63 5.43 0.82
C THR A 59 17.22 5.65 1.35
N ASN A 60 17.08 5.71 2.68
CA ASN A 60 15.80 6.00 3.33
C ASN A 60 15.40 7.49 3.25
N ASP A 61 16.34 8.37 2.86
CA ASP A 61 16.17 9.83 2.92
C ASP A 61 15.66 10.41 1.60
N ILE A 62 15.84 9.69 0.48
CA ILE A 62 15.43 10.13 -0.86
C ILE A 62 14.20 9.32 -1.29
N GLY A 63 13.09 10.01 -1.55
CA GLY A 63 11.88 9.37 -2.08
C GLY A 63 12.09 8.84 -3.52
N TRP A 64 11.51 7.68 -3.83
CA TRP A 64 11.64 7.06 -5.15
C TRP A 64 11.13 7.94 -6.30
N LEU A 65 10.14 8.81 -6.03
CA LEU A 65 9.64 9.76 -7.03
C LEU A 65 10.73 10.77 -7.45
N SER A 66 11.48 11.31 -6.48
CA SER A 66 12.65 12.17 -6.75
C SER A 66 13.75 11.39 -7.46
N ALA A 67 14.02 10.16 -6.99
CA ALA A 67 15.06 9.30 -7.57
C ALA A 67 14.83 9.02 -9.06
N VAL A 68 13.63 8.59 -9.45
CA VAL A 68 13.32 8.33 -10.88
C VAL A 68 13.32 9.63 -11.69
N GLY A 69 12.86 10.75 -11.11
CA GLY A 69 12.88 12.05 -11.77
C GLY A 69 14.30 12.51 -12.10
N TYR A 70 15.22 12.35 -11.15
CA TYR A 70 16.64 12.71 -11.34
C TYR A 70 17.35 11.77 -12.31
N GLU A 71 17.27 10.46 -12.11
CA GLU A 71 17.90 9.46 -12.98
C GLU A 71 17.33 9.49 -14.41
N GLY A 72 16.03 9.79 -14.54
CA GLY A 72 15.34 9.95 -15.82
C GLY A 72 15.52 11.31 -16.47
N TYR A 73 16.30 12.22 -15.88
CA TYR A 73 16.49 13.59 -16.34
C TYR A 73 15.20 14.43 -16.46
N VAL A 74 14.12 14.00 -15.81
CA VAL A 74 12.86 14.76 -15.70
C VAL A 74 13.07 16.02 -14.84
N ILE A 75 14.01 15.94 -13.91
CA ILE A 75 14.49 17.05 -13.09
C ILE A 75 16.02 17.13 -13.14
N SER A 76 16.54 18.31 -12.99
CA SER A 76 17.98 18.56 -12.89
C SER A 76 18.27 19.68 -11.90
N PRO A 77 19.45 19.71 -11.24
CA PRO A 77 19.85 20.85 -10.44
C PRO A 77 19.82 22.14 -11.27
N SER A 78 19.48 23.24 -10.64
CA SER A 78 19.58 24.57 -11.25
C SER A 78 21.03 24.89 -11.64
N LEU A 79 21.20 25.84 -12.53
CA LEU A 79 22.52 26.32 -12.92
C LEU A 79 22.76 27.74 -12.36
N THR A 80 23.97 27.98 -11.87
CA THR A 80 24.42 29.28 -11.34
C THR A 80 25.78 29.66 -11.90
N THR A 81 26.05 30.94 -11.95
CA THR A 81 27.39 31.48 -12.25
C THR A 81 28.23 31.70 -10.97
N THR A 82 27.65 31.45 -9.81
CA THR A 82 28.39 31.49 -8.54
C THR A 82 29.26 30.25 -8.45
N GLN A 83 30.58 30.49 -8.38
CA GLN A 83 31.58 29.41 -8.31
C GLN A 83 31.33 28.54 -7.08
N ASN A 84 31.28 27.21 -7.30
CA ASN A 84 31.19 26.18 -6.27
C ASN A 84 31.95 24.92 -6.71
N GLU A 85 31.83 23.83 -5.96
CA GLU A 85 32.52 22.55 -6.22
C GLU A 85 31.89 21.66 -7.30
N PHE A 86 30.77 22.07 -7.90
CA PHE A 86 29.98 21.27 -8.86
C PHE A 86 29.96 21.93 -10.25
N PRO A 87 31.09 21.92 -11.02
CA PRO A 87 31.13 22.53 -12.34
C PRO A 87 30.21 21.82 -13.33
N TYR A 88 29.38 22.58 -14.07
CA TYR A 88 28.60 22.05 -15.17
C TYR A 88 29.50 21.83 -16.40
N LYS A 89 29.55 20.58 -16.89
CA LYS A 89 30.42 20.18 -17.99
C LYS A 89 29.62 19.55 -19.12
N ASP A 90 30.11 19.76 -20.35
CA ASP A 90 29.60 19.07 -21.53
C ASP A 90 30.03 17.59 -21.58
N LYS A 91 29.57 16.87 -22.62
CA LYS A 91 29.89 15.43 -22.84
C LYS A 91 31.39 15.17 -23.04
N GLU A 92 32.15 16.16 -23.49
CA GLU A 92 33.60 16.14 -23.68
C GLU A 92 34.38 16.47 -22.41
N GLY A 93 33.68 16.89 -21.33
CA GLY A 93 34.26 17.24 -20.03
C GLY A 93 34.72 18.70 -19.91
N ASN A 94 34.40 19.56 -20.90
CA ASN A 94 34.74 20.98 -20.86
C ASN A 94 33.71 21.71 -20.00
N GLN A 95 34.19 22.77 -19.29
CA GLN A 95 33.32 23.65 -18.52
C GLN A 95 32.39 24.43 -19.46
N VAL A 96 31.09 24.31 -19.23
CA VAL A 96 30.08 25.08 -19.97
C VAL A 96 30.03 26.51 -19.41
N VAL A 97 29.82 27.46 -20.29
CA VAL A 97 29.70 28.90 -19.96
C VAL A 97 28.34 29.44 -20.41
N ASP A 98 27.90 30.51 -19.75
CA ASP A 98 26.70 31.23 -20.15
C ASP A 98 26.95 32.12 -21.40
N ASN A 99 25.94 32.87 -21.82
CA ASN A 99 26.02 33.78 -22.96
C ASN A 99 26.98 34.96 -22.76
N GLU A 100 27.44 35.20 -21.54
CA GLU A 100 28.42 36.24 -21.17
C GLU A 100 29.84 35.66 -21.02
N GLY A 101 30.00 34.33 -21.23
CA GLY A 101 31.27 33.62 -21.07
C GLY A 101 31.64 33.28 -19.62
N LYS A 102 30.69 33.36 -18.68
CA LYS A 102 30.91 32.96 -17.28
C LYS A 102 30.70 31.49 -17.10
N PRO A 103 31.58 30.77 -16.35
CA PRO A 103 31.43 29.37 -16.05
C PRO A 103 30.12 29.07 -15.31
N LEU A 104 29.47 27.97 -15.69
CA LEU A 104 28.23 27.48 -15.07
C LEU A 104 28.57 26.35 -14.08
N PHE A 105 27.85 26.35 -12.97
CA PHE A 105 27.93 25.34 -11.91
C PHE A 105 26.55 24.83 -11.59
N TYR A 106 26.43 23.56 -11.12
CA TYR A 106 25.20 23.05 -10.57
C TYR A 106 24.90 23.70 -9.23
N ASP A 107 23.65 24.11 -9.05
CA ASP A 107 23.10 24.57 -7.78
C ASP A 107 22.06 23.56 -7.29
N TYR A 108 22.45 22.77 -6.29
CA TYR A 108 21.61 21.72 -5.71
C TYR A 108 20.61 22.23 -4.68
N ASP A 109 20.60 23.53 -4.36
CA ASP A 109 19.58 24.10 -3.48
C ASP A 109 18.20 24.11 -4.16
N TYR A 110 18.18 24.12 -5.51
CA TYR A 110 16.97 24.14 -6.31
C TYR A 110 17.08 23.19 -7.50
N TYR A 111 15.96 22.55 -7.82
CA TYR A 111 15.83 21.71 -9.00
C TYR A 111 14.86 22.31 -10.01
N ASN A 112 15.24 22.25 -11.27
CA ASN A 112 14.41 22.60 -12.41
C ASN A 112 13.75 21.35 -13.00
N THR A 113 12.67 21.55 -13.73
CA THR A 113 12.00 20.51 -14.51
C THR A 113 12.23 20.71 -15.98
N ILE A 114 12.03 19.64 -16.75
CA ILE A 114 12.08 19.68 -18.21
C ILE A 114 10.77 20.15 -18.85
N VAL A 115 9.75 20.45 -18.08
CA VAL A 115 8.48 20.98 -18.61
C VAL A 115 8.76 22.30 -19.30
N PRO A 116 8.52 22.42 -20.62
CA PRO A 116 8.81 23.67 -21.33
C PRO A 116 7.90 24.81 -20.86
N ASP A 117 8.43 26.03 -20.86
CA ASP A 117 7.65 27.20 -20.50
C ASP A 117 6.40 27.37 -21.39
N GLY A 118 5.26 27.59 -20.74
CA GLY A 118 3.98 27.82 -21.42
C GLY A 118 3.32 26.55 -21.99
N VAL A 119 3.88 25.37 -21.75
CA VAL A 119 3.27 24.09 -22.13
C VAL A 119 2.32 23.66 -21.02
N SER A 120 1.12 23.21 -21.43
CA SER A 120 0.20 22.47 -20.56
C SER A 120 0.40 20.98 -20.81
N PRO A 121 0.98 20.23 -19.86
CA PRO A 121 1.16 18.80 -20.01
C PRO A 121 -0.18 18.06 -20.12
N TYR A 122 -0.27 17.05 -20.97
CA TYR A 122 -1.39 16.14 -20.98
C TYR A 122 -1.04 14.87 -20.21
N ALA A 123 -1.79 14.59 -19.14
CA ALA A 123 -1.52 13.43 -18.30
C ALA A 123 -2.50 12.28 -18.54
N ARG A 124 -2.00 11.04 -18.41
CA ARG A 124 -2.79 9.82 -18.37
C ARG A 124 -2.40 9.01 -17.15
N PHE A 125 -3.41 8.55 -16.42
CA PHE A 125 -3.23 7.69 -15.25
C PHE A 125 -4.07 6.43 -15.40
N HIS A 126 -3.45 5.29 -15.15
CA HIS A 126 -4.11 4.00 -15.06
C HIS A 126 -3.70 3.32 -13.75
N SER A 127 -4.66 2.72 -13.04
CA SER A 127 -4.41 1.93 -11.84
C SER A 127 -5.25 0.66 -11.86
N GLU A 128 -4.61 -0.46 -11.59
CA GLU A 128 -5.23 -1.77 -11.49
C GLU A 128 -4.88 -2.43 -10.16
N GLU A 129 -5.90 -2.83 -9.40
CA GLU A 129 -5.76 -3.59 -8.17
C GLU A 129 -6.40 -4.97 -8.33
N ARG A 130 -5.72 -6.01 -7.86
CA ARG A 130 -6.14 -7.41 -7.93
C ARG A 130 -5.83 -8.14 -6.63
N GLY A 131 -6.59 -9.24 -6.41
CA GLY A 131 -6.39 -10.15 -5.30
C GLY A 131 -7.44 -10.06 -4.22
N GLY A 132 -7.08 -10.44 -2.99
CA GLY A 132 -8.02 -10.46 -1.88
C GLY A 132 -7.43 -11.01 -0.60
N ILE A 133 -8.31 -11.17 0.38
CA ILE A 133 -8.04 -11.86 1.63
C ILE A 133 -8.95 -13.06 1.70
N ASP A 134 -8.38 -14.26 1.74
CA ASP A 134 -9.09 -15.51 1.96
C ASP A 134 -9.03 -15.88 3.43
N GLN A 135 -10.17 -16.30 4.00
CA GLN A 135 -10.30 -16.66 5.41
C GLN A 135 -10.82 -18.10 5.52
N TYR A 136 -10.17 -18.86 6.38
CA TYR A 136 -10.48 -20.26 6.73
C TYR A 136 -10.73 -20.33 8.22
N ASP A 137 -11.98 -20.65 8.62
CA ASP A 137 -12.36 -20.76 10.03
C ASP A 137 -12.60 -22.22 10.42
N PHE A 138 -11.89 -22.67 11.45
CA PHE A 138 -12.11 -23.95 12.12
C PHE A 138 -12.78 -23.70 13.45
N ASN A 139 -13.99 -24.24 13.64
CA ASN A 139 -14.75 -23.99 14.86
C ASN A 139 -15.14 -25.28 15.58
N ILE A 140 -15.17 -25.17 16.92
CA ILE A 140 -15.72 -26.17 17.82
C ILE A 140 -16.70 -25.48 18.75
N ALA A 141 -17.86 -26.07 18.93
CA ALA A 141 -18.89 -25.53 19.82
C ALA A 141 -19.42 -26.62 20.74
N PHE A 142 -19.67 -26.23 21.99
CA PHE A 142 -20.16 -27.06 23.07
C PHE A 142 -21.53 -26.60 23.55
N ASN A 143 -22.43 -27.51 23.79
CA ASN A 143 -23.74 -27.25 24.37
C ASN A 143 -23.85 -27.96 25.73
N PHE A 144 -24.03 -27.16 26.80
CA PHE A 144 -24.23 -27.66 28.16
C PHE A 144 -25.69 -27.45 28.59
N SER A 145 -26.39 -28.56 28.77
CA SER A 145 -27.78 -28.60 29.29
C SER A 145 -28.79 -27.72 28.55
N ASP A 146 -28.53 -27.41 27.26
CA ASP A 146 -29.32 -26.49 26.42
C ASP A 146 -29.49 -25.06 26.99
N ARG A 147 -28.61 -24.68 27.93
CA ARG A 147 -28.63 -23.42 28.62
C ARG A 147 -27.34 -22.59 28.44
N PHE A 148 -26.21 -23.26 28.32
CA PHE A 148 -24.90 -22.65 28.17
C PHE A 148 -24.19 -23.21 26.96
N TYR A 149 -23.77 -22.32 26.07
CA TYR A 149 -23.09 -22.67 24.84
C TYR A 149 -21.74 -21.96 24.82
N LEU A 150 -20.71 -22.69 24.49
CA LEU A 150 -19.36 -22.15 24.26
C LEU A 150 -18.93 -22.44 22.83
N GLY A 151 -18.24 -21.48 22.21
CA GLY A 151 -17.64 -21.60 20.91
C GLY A 151 -16.21 -21.11 20.89
N LEU A 152 -15.37 -21.82 20.18
CA LEU A 152 -14.01 -21.44 19.84
C LEU A 152 -13.85 -21.53 18.32
N THR A 153 -13.30 -20.50 17.73
CA THR A 153 -12.90 -20.49 16.31
C THR A 153 -11.44 -20.13 16.20
N ILE A 154 -10.72 -20.84 15.36
CA ILE A 154 -9.37 -20.50 14.91
C ILE A 154 -9.51 -20.07 13.45
N GLY A 155 -9.19 -18.80 13.17
CA GLY A 155 -9.15 -18.24 11.83
C GLY A 155 -7.74 -18.26 11.27
N ALA A 156 -7.60 -18.68 10.02
CA ALA A 156 -6.38 -18.57 9.23
C ALA A 156 -6.66 -17.69 8.01
N TYR A 157 -5.73 -16.81 7.69
CA TYR A 157 -5.89 -15.82 6.62
C TYR A 157 -4.75 -15.95 5.62
N SER A 158 -5.07 -15.79 4.33
CA SER A 158 -4.11 -15.63 3.26
C SER A 158 -4.38 -14.32 2.54
N ILE A 159 -3.33 -13.52 2.37
CA ILE A 159 -3.40 -12.24 1.67
C ILE A 159 -2.60 -12.33 0.39
N ASP A 160 -3.22 -11.92 -0.71
CA ASP A 160 -2.57 -11.61 -1.99
C ASP A 160 -3.16 -10.30 -2.51
N TYR A 161 -2.34 -9.25 -2.56
CA TYR A 161 -2.69 -7.94 -3.08
C TYR A 161 -1.65 -7.53 -4.10
N ASN A 162 -2.11 -7.17 -5.28
CA ASN A 162 -1.27 -6.68 -6.36
C ASN A 162 -1.85 -5.36 -6.87
N LYS A 163 -1.00 -4.35 -7.00
CA LYS A 163 -1.34 -3.06 -7.58
C LYS A 163 -0.33 -2.70 -8.66
N TYR A 164 -0.84 -2.40 -9.82
CA TYR A 164 -0.10 -1.78 -10.92
C TYR A 164 -0.60 -0.36 -11.13
N THR A 165 0.32 0.57 -11.36
CA THR A 165 0.02 1.94 -11.75
C THR A 165 0.85 2.33 -12.96
N SER A 166 0.27 3.09 -13.87
CA SER A 166 0.97 3.75 -14.96
C SER A 166 0.52 5.21 -14.99
N TYR A 167 1.48 6.10 -14.98
CA TYR A 167 1.28 7.53 -15.10
C TYR A 167 2.20 8.07 -16.18
N ASP A 168 1.68 8.84 -17.12
CA ASP A 168 2.48 9.51 -18.13
C ASP A 168 2.09 10.97 -18.29
N GLU A 169 3.07 11.80 -18.59
CA GLU A 169 2.89 13.20 -19.01
C GLU A 169 3.52 13.38 -20.39
N ASP A 170 2.74 13.96 -21.29
CA ASP A 170 3.13 14.32 -22.64
C ASP A 170 3.28 15.85 -22.72
N TYR A 171 4.47 16.32 -23.05
CA TYR A 171 4.79 17.75 -23.15
C TYR A 171 4.70 18.26 -24.60
N GLY A 172 4.34 17.38 -25.53
CA GLY A 172 4.40 17.65 -26.96
C GLY A 172 5.82 17.50 -27.54
N ASN A 173 5.93 17.60 -28.87
CA ASN A 173 7.21 17.49 -29.58
C ASN A 173 8.01 16.23 -29.25
N GLU A 174 7.30 15.10 -29.02
CA GLU A 174 7.89 13.79 -28.68
C GLU A 174 8.66 13.80 -27.34
N THR A 175 8.34 14.73 -26.44
CA THR A 175 8.93 14.80 -25.11
C THR A 175 7.91 14.48 -24.02
N GLY A 176 8.37 13.89 -22.93
CA GLY A 176 7.54 13.50 -21.81
C GLY A 176 8.16 12.37 -21.00
N TYR A 177 7.36 11.77 -20.15
CA TYR A 177 7.78 10.57 -19.42
C TYR A 177 6.61 9.66 -19.08
N LYS A 178 6.91 8.40 -18.83
CA LYS A 178 5.98 7.40 -18.33
C LYS A 178 6.57 6.72 -17.11
N LEU A 179 5.84 6.77 -15.99
CA LEU A 179 6.20 6.12 -14.73
C LEU A 179 5.27 4.95 -14.46
N GLN A 180 5.82 3.77 -14.27
CA GLN A 180 5.10 2.55 -13.92
C GLN A 180 5.53 2.07 -12.54
N GLY A 181 4.56 1.62 -11.74
CA GLY A 181 4.80 1.12 -10.39
C GLY A 181 4.09 -0.20 -10.15
N TRP A 182 4.79 -1.13 -9.51
CA TRP A 182 4.27 -2.41 -9.06
C TRP A 182 4.39 -2.51 -7.56
N ASN A 183 3.28 -2.87 -6.92
CA ASN A 183 3.23 -3.09 -5.48
C ASN A 183 2.54 -4.42 -5.23
N LYS A 184 3.14 -5.26 -4.41
CA LYS A 184 2.59 -6.56 -4.04
C LYS A 184 2.69 -6.77 -2.55
N ILE A 185 1.57 -7.18 -1.91
CA ILE A 185 1.55 -7.59 -0.52
C ILE A 185 1.09 -9.03 -0.46
N THR A 186 1.90 -9.91 0.11
CA THR A 186 1.55 -11.30 0.34
C THR A 186 1.84 -11.69 1.78
N GLY A 187 1.12 -12.67 2.27
CA GLY A 187 1.37 -13.21 3.59
C GLY A 187 0.19 -13.96 4.18
N SER A 188 0.32 -14.25 5.44
CA SER A 188 -0.69 -15.01 6.20
C SER A 188 -0.94 -14.38 7.56
N GLY A 189 -2.07 -14.74 8.14
CA GLY A 189 -2.45 -14.31 9.48
C GLY A 189 -3.29 -15.36 10.18
N PHE A 190 -3.45 -15.18 11.48
CA PHE A 190 -4.34 -16.03 12.29
C PHE A 190 -5.00 -15.21 13.40
N ASP A 191 -6.15 -15.66 13.84
CA ASP A 191 -6.87 -15.14 14.99
C ASP A 191 -7.56 -16.24 15.80
N PHE A 192 -8.04 -15.86 16.96
CA PHE A 192 -8.90 -16.69 17.80
C PHE A 192 -10.16 -15.91 18.13
N LYS A 193 -11.33 -16.61 18.08
CA LYS A 193 -12.63 -16.05 18.46
C LYS A 193 -13.25 -16.94 19.51
N PHE A 194 -13.63 -16.34 20.63
CA PHE A 194 -14.29 -17.01 21.74
C PHE A 194 -15.71 -16.46 21.85
N GLY A 195 -16.67 -17.36 21.96
CA GLY A 195 -18.06 -16.98 22.13
C GLY A 195 -18.75 -17.80 23.22
N ALA A 196 -19.64 -17.14 23.96
CA ALA A 196 -20.50 -17.78 24.93
C ALA A 196 -21.94 -17.29 24.77
N ILE A 197 -22.92 -18.20 24.87
CA ILE A 197 -24.34 -17.86 24.92
C ILE A 197 -24.93 -18.48 26.17
N LEU A 198 -25.65 -17.66 26.95
CA LEU A 198 -26.34 -18.07 28.18
C LEU A 198 -27.85 -17.87 28.00
N ARG A 199 -28.65 -18.88 28.40
CA ARG A 199 -30.09 -18.80 28.64
C ARG A 199 -30.31 -18.73 30.16
N PRO A 200 -30.42 -17.53 30.75
CA PRO A 200 -30.43 -17.39 32.22
C PRO A 200 -31.71 -17.99 32.86
N PHE A 201 -32.81 -18.00 32.12
CA PHE A 201 -34.09 -18.44 32.64
C PHE A 201 -34.57 -19.71 31.95
N GLU A 202 -34.98 -20.70 32.72
CA GLU A 202 -35.32 -22.04 32.21
C GLU A 202 -36.52 -22.03 31.24
N TYR A 203 -37.55 -21.26 31.54
CA TYR A 203 -38.77 -21.17 30.74
C TYR A 203 -38.82 -19.95 29.80
N SER A 204 -37.80 -19.17 29.76
CA SER A 204 -37.71 -17.99 28.87
C SER A 204 -36.81 -18.27 27.64
N PRO A 205 -37.23 -17.83 26.46
CA PRO A 205 -36.39 -17.88 25.28
C PRO A 205 -35.29 -16.81 25.26
N PHE A 206 -35.17 -15.99 26.31
CA PHE A 206 -34.16 -14.94 26.40
C PHE A 206 -32.74 -15.53 26.41
N ARG A 207 -31.86 -14.88 25.65
CA ARG A 207 -30.45 -15.27 25.48
C ARG A 207 -29.56 -14.06 25.59
N ILE A 208 -28.41 -14.23 26.22
CA ILE A 208 -27.34 -13.26 26.29
C ILE A 208 -26.11 -13.90 25.59
N GLY A 209 -25.53 -13.22 24.64
CA GLY A 209 -24.30 -13.64 23.97
C GLY A 209 -23.16 -12.70 24.31
N LEU A 210 -21.97 -13.27 24.46
CA LEU A 210 -20.70 -12.55 24.60
C LEU A 210 -19.72 -13.15 23.62
N ALA A 211 -18.96 -12.31 22.90
CA ALA A 211 -17.86 -12.79 22.07
C ALA A 211 -16.65 -11.85 22.19
N ILE A 212 -15.49 -12.45 22.09
CA ILE A 212 -14.19 -11.77 22.07
C ILE A 212 -13.43 -12.32 20.89
N HIS A 213 -13.00 -11.42 20.00
CA HIS A 213 -12.11 -11.73 18.89
C HIS A 213 -10.73 -11.12 19.17
N THR A 214 -9.72 -11.97 19.14
CA THR A 214 -8.35 -11.47 19.20
C THR A 214 -8.06 -10.68 17.93
N PRO A 215 -7.02 -9.85 17.91
CA PRO A 215 -6.46 -9.35 16.68
C PRO A 215 -6.13 -10.48 15.70
N VAL A 216 -6.22 -10.19 14.42
CA VAL A 216 -5.55 -11.00 13.41
C VAL A 216 -4.08 -10.62 13.43
N PHE A 217 -3.22 -11.59 13.66
CA PHE A 217 -1.77 -11.44 13.66
C PHE A 217 -1.24 -11.79 12.27
N TYR A 218 -0.92 -10.77 11.49
CA TYR A 218 -0.38 -10.92 10.15
C TYR A 218 1.14 -10.89 10.12
N SER A 219 1.74 -11.72 9.27
CA SER A 219 3.12 -11.62 8.80
C SER A 219 3.08 -11.37 7.29
N LEU A 220 3.60 -10.23 6.85
CA LEU A 220 3.41 -9.71 5.50
C LEU A 220 4.75 -9.35 4.86
N ASP A 221 4.87 -9.68 3.57
CA ASP A 221 5.93 -9.25 2.68
C ASP A 221 5.35 -8.19 1.73
N TYR A 222 5.90 -6.99 1.75
CA TYR A 222 5.64 -5.94 0.79
C TYR A 222 6.78 -5.88 -0.23
N LYS A 223 6.43 -6.00 -1.50
CA LYS A 223 7.37 -5.86 -2.62
C LYS A 223 6.99 -4.67 -3.46
N THR A 224 7.98 -3.92 -3.92
CA THR A 224 7.76 -2.77 -4.79
C THR A 224 8.89 -2.60 -5.77
N SER A 225 8.54 -2.14 -6.97
CA SER A 225 9.47 -1.68 -8.00
C SER A 225 8.83 -0.57 -8.82
N VAL A 226 9.66 0.25 -9.42
CA VAL A 226 9.25 1.31 -10.33
C VAL A 226 10.10 1.27 -11.59
N PHE A 227 9.48 1.65 -12.70
CA PHE A 227 10.13 1.80 -13.99
C PHE A 227 9.70 3.12 -14.61
N MET A 228 10.66 3.91 -15.07
CA MET A 228 10.41 5.15 -15.77
C MET A 228 11.06 5.10 -17.16
N GLN A 229 10.31 5.54 -18.15
CA GLN A 229 10.81 5.91 -19.48
C GLN A 229 10.64 7.41 -19.63
N SER A 230 11.68 8.09 -20.10
CA SER A 230 11.63 9.53 -20.34
C SER A 230 12.28 9.89 -21.66
N ASP A 231 11.64 10.80 -22.37
CA ASP A 231 12.04 11.32 -23.67
C ASP A 231 12.26 12.83 -23.48
N ILE A 232 13.52 13.24 -23.37
CA ILE A 232 13.94 14.54 -22.86
C ILE A 232 14.70 15.30 -23.93
N TRP A 233 14.32 16.57 -24.16
CA TRP A 233 15.11 17.45 -24.99
C TRP A 233 16.40 17.86 -24.28
N ASP A 234 17.54 17.46 -24.86
CA ASP A 234 18.87 17.89 -24.41
C ASP A 234 19.30 19.15 -25.21
N PRO A 235 19.30 20.33 -24.60
CA PRO A 235 19.64 21.57 -25.32
C PRO A 235 21.12 21.65 -25.71
N VAL A 236 22.00 20.89 -25.04
CA VAL A 236 23.43 20.87 -25.35
C VAL A 236 23.70 19.98 -26.55
N ALA A 237 23.09 18.79 -26.56
CA ALA A 237 23.19 17.85 -27.68
C ALA A 237 22.30 18.25 -28.88
N ASN A 238 21.29 19.11 -28.65
CA ASN A 238 20.27 19.50 -29.63
C ASN A 238 19.52 18.27 -30.20
N GLU A 239 19.21 17.32 -29.34
CA GLU A 239 18.52 16.06 -29.67
C GLU A 239 17.64 15.57 -28.51
N ILE A 240 16.73 14.62 -28.81
CA ILE A 240 15.96 13.92 -27.76
C ILE A 240 16.83 12.82 -27.17
N THR A 241 16.98 12.83 -25.87
CA THR A 241 17.63 11.78 -25.08
C THR A 241 16.59 10.85 -24.49
N TYR A 242 16.74 9.55 -24.72
CA TYR A 242 15.88 8.49 -24.21
C TYR A 242 16.51 7.86 -22.96
N ARG A 243 15.72 7.73 -21.89
CA ARG A 243 16.17 7.09 -20.65
C ARG A 243 15.18 6.03 -20.18
N ASP A 244 15.71 4.88 -19.81
CA ASP A 244 14.99 3.81 -19.15
C ASP A 244 15.59 3.62 -17.76
N ILE A 245 14.79 3.82 -16.72
CA ILE A 245 15.21 3.70 -15.32
C ILE A 245 14.39 2.63 -14.66
N ASP A 246 15.03 1.55 -14.26
CA ASP A 246 14.43 0.46 -13.47
C ASP A 246 15.04 0.46 -12.07
N SER A 247 14.21 0.63 -11.03
CA SER A 247 14.67 0.61 -9.64
C SER A 247 15.42 -0.68 -9.27
N ARG A 248 15.10 -1.79 -9.94
CA ARG A 248 15.75 -3.09 -9.73
C ARG A 248 17.21 -3.10 -10.12
N ASP A 249 17.62 -2.29 -11.10
CA ASP A 249 19.03 -2.20 -11.52
C ASP A 249 19.94 -1.62 -10.42
N TYR A 250 19.38 -0.88 -9.48
CA TYR A 250 20.06 -0.23 -8.36
C TYR A 250 20.02 -1.07 -7.06
N LEU A 251 19.24 -2.14 -7.03
CA LEU A 251 19.06 -2.99 -5.85
C LEU A 251 19.88 -4.27 -5.94
N PRO A 252 20.33 -4.82 -4.79
CA PRO A 252 21.04 -6.09 -4.77
C PRO A 252 20.25 -7.22 -5.42
N GLY A 253 20.88 -7.98 -6.31
CA GLY A 253 20.26 -9.09 -7.02
C GLY A 253 19.36 -8.69 -8.19
N LYS A 254 19.18 -7.39 -8.44
CA LYS A 254 18.26 -6.85 -9.47
C LYS A 254 16.81 -7.30 -9.29
N ASP A 255 16.38 -7.40 -8.04
CA ASP A 255 15.03 -7.80 -7.63
C ASP A 255 14.22 -6.60 -7.11
N ASP A 256 12.91 -6.81 -6.92
CA ASP A 256 12.05 -5.84 -6.24
C ASP A 256 12.56 -5.55 -4.83
N MET A 257 12.40 -4.32 -4.35
CA MET A 257 12.59 -4.02 -2.94
C MET A 257 11.59 -4.80 -2.11
N VAL A 258 12.08 -5.46 -1.06
CA VAL A 258 11.24 -6.27 -0.16
C VAL A 258 11.32 -5.71 1.24
N GLN A 259 10.17 -5.38 1.80
CA GLN A 259 10.01 -5.01 3.21
C GLN A 259 9.11 -6.01 3.90
N ARG A 260 9.58 -6.61 4.98
CA ARG A 260 8.81 -7.50 5.83
C ARG A 260 8.28 -6.74 7.02
N PHE A 261 7.05 -7.02 7.43
CA PHE A 261 6.48 -6.41 8.62
C PHE A 261 5.39 -7.30 9.22
N ARG A 262 5.11 -7.07 10.50
CA ARG A 262 3.99 -7.68 11.22
C ARG A 262 2.92 -6.63 11.45
N PHE A 263 1.69 -7.02 11.19
CA PHE A 263 0.53 -6.17 11.40
C PHE A 263 -0.48 -6.87 12.30
N GLN A 264 -1.00 -6.15 13.28
CA GLN A 264 -1.99 -6.61 14.23
C GLN A 264 -3.24 -5.73 14.10
N THR A 265 -4.41 -6.37 13.84
CA THR A 265 -5.71 -5.68 13.79
C THR A 265 -6.23 -5.36 15.20
N PRO A 266 -7.35 -4.59 15.34
CA PRO A 266 -7.94 -4.32 16.65
C PRO A 266 -8.48 -5.58 17.34
N TRP A 267 -8.55 -5.54 18.68
CA TRP A 267 -9.42 -6.40 19.46
C TRP A 267 -10.88 -6.04 19.21
N THR A 268 -11.77 -7.04 19.16
CA THR A 268 -13.21 -6.85 19.02
C THR A 268 -13.95 -7.56 20.13
N TYR A 269 -14.91 -6.85 20.73
CA TYR A 269 -15.76 -7.33 21.81
C TYR A 269 -17.22 -7.15 21.43
N ASN A 270 -18.01 -8.24 21.53
CA ASN A 270 -19.41 -8.25 21.16
C ASN A 270 -20.27 -8.65 22.33
N VAL A 271 -21.38 -7.92 22.54
CA VAL A 271 -22.46 -8.28 23.46
C VAL A 271 -23.75 -8.35 22.67
N SER A 272 -24.49 -9.42 22.81
CA SER A 272 -25.76 -9.62 22.11
C SER A 272 -26.88 -10.07 23.03
N LEU A 273 -28.10 -9.66 22.70
CA LEU A 273 -29.33 -10.06 23.35
C LEU A 273 -30.27 -10.66 22.32
N GLY A 274 -30.90 -11.77 22.67
CA GLY A 274 -31.87 -12.43 21.80
C GLY A 274 -33.14 -12.83 22.55
N TYR A 275 -34.30 -12.66 21.91
CA TYR A 275 -35.59 -13.09 22.46
C TYR A 275 -36.47 -13.62 21.33
N THR A 276 -37.13 -14.75 21.58
CA THR A 276 -38.05 -15.36 20.61
C THR A 276 -39.49 -15.29 21.18
N VAL A 277 -40.41 -14.72 20.42
CA VAL A 277 -41.84 -14.63 20.78
C VAL A 277 -42.59 -15.73 20.08
N GLY A 278 -42.99 -16.77 20.82
CA GLY A 278 -43.61 -17.95 20.22
C GLY A 278 -42.75 -18.57 19.11
N ASN A 279 -43.41 -18.97 18.03
CA ASN A 279 -42.74 -19.54 16.83
C ASN A 279 -42.65 -18.56 15.66
N SER A 280 -43.07 -17.31 15.86
CA SER A 280 -43.32 -16.39 14.73
C SER A 280 -42.41 -15.17 14.68
N LEU A 281 -41.75 -14.79 15.79
CA LEU A 281 -40.93 -13.58 15.83
C LEU A 281 -39.65 -13.84 16.65
N ALA A 282 -38.53 -13.49 16.07
CA ALA A 282 -37.23 -13.43 16.76
C ALA A 282 -36.74 -11.97 16.77
N LEU A 283 -36.34 -11.49 17.94
CA LEU A 283 -35.75 -10.17 18.16
C LEU A 283 -34.30 -10.35 18.60
N GLY A 284 -33.42 -9.50 18.07
CA GLY A 284 -32.01 -9.49 18.40
C GLY A 284 -31.47 -8.06 18.45
N ALA A 285 -30.55 -7.84 19.37
CA ALA A 285 -29.75 -6.61 19.45
C ALA A 285 -28.29 -7.00 19.69
N GLU A 286 -27.37 -6.33 19.03
CA GLU A 286 -25.94 -6.55 19.17
C GLU A 286 -25.22 -5.21 19.28
N TYR A 287 -24.20 -5.19 20.15
CA TYR A 287 -23.26 -4.09 20.28
C TYR A 287 -21.85 -4.62 20.10
N GLU A 288 -21.12 -4.04 19.17
CA GLU A 288 -19.72 -4.35 18.89
C GLU A 288 -18.84 -3.16 19.27
N TYR A 289 -17.75 -3.44 19.98
CA TYR A 289 -16.70 -2.48 20.32
C TYR A 289 -15.38 -2.96 19.75
N GLN A 290 -14.71 -2.09 18.99
CA GLN A 290 -13.38 -2.35 18.42
C GLN A 290 -12.36 -1.41 19.06
N ASP A 291 -11.31 -1.99 19.65
CA ASP A 291 -10.23 -1.23 20.26
C ASP A 291 -9.12 -0.91 19.23
N TYR A 292 -9.28 0.18 18.51
CA TYR A 292 -8.31 0.64 17.52
C TYR A 292 -6.97 1.04 18.13
N SER A 293 -6.87 1.31 19.43
CA SER A 293 -5.61 1.61 20.11
C SER A 293 -4.67 0.40 20.18
N SER A 294 -5.22 -0.79 19.98
CA SER A 294 -4.49 -2.06 19.98
C SER A 294 -3.84 -2.41 18.63
N ILE A 295 -4.06 -1.61 17.58
CA ILE A 295 -3.39 -1.78 16.28
C ILE A 295 -1.88 -1.61 16.45
N LYS A 296 -1.10 -2.53 15.86
CA LYS A 296 0.37 -2.46 15.92
C LYS A 296 0.97 -2.83 14.57
N PHE A 297 1.95 -2.01 14.17
CA PHE A 297 2.94 -2.35 13.17
C PHE A 297 4.25 -2.65 13.87
N ARG A 298 4.96 -3.67 13.44
CA ARG A 298 6.26 -4.08 13.99
C ARG A 298 7.14 -4.54 12.86
N ASP A 299 8.42 -4.30 13.00
CA ASP A 299 9.43 -4.94 12.19
C ASP A 299 9.41 -6.46 12.45
N PRO A 300 9.89 -7.27 11.51
CA PRO A 300 9.84 -8.73 11.56
C PRO A 300 10.55 -9.35 12.75
#